data_97cd811c63062b2b388a51658fa11195
#
_entry.id   97cd811c63062b2b388a51658fa11195
#
_cell.length_a   1.000
_cell.length_b   1.000
_cell.length_c   1.000
_cell.angle_alpha   90.00
_cell.angle_beta   90.00
_cell.angle_gamma   90.00
#
_symmetry.space_group_name_H-M   'P 1'
#
loop_
_entity.id
_entity.type
_entity.pdbx_description
1 polymer ?
#
loop_
_entity_poly.entity_id
_entity_poly.type
_entity_poly.pdbx_seq_one_letter_code
_entity_poly.pdbx_strand_id
1 'polypeptide(L)'
;MGISVADSKLIQLLRRELQQARDILSELGRVIDDLNDARYKEENLKRLDHIRELKKAVSESQTEYLSYLSKVGRSLVHREEWVRMGLRVMDVLDKLSGITYRLSFLIEKSWLVPPPVQSLLSSMCGEVNGMVQGLESILLKLQGSPSEALEELKTISALENRVDEIYRSVMFEILSANISGNTALLLLSVAEMLENSSDTLYELTNNIYIILLDIV
;
A
#
# COMPACT_ATOMS: atom_id res chain seq x y z
N MET A 1 27.99 -6.01 9.13
CA MET A 1 28.22 -6.51 7.74
C MET A 1 27.56 -5.54 6.77
N GLY A 2 28.13 -5.21 5.61
CA GLY A 2 27.49 -4.30 4.64
C GLY A 2 26.49 -5.04 3.73
N ILE A 3 25.64 -4.27 3.05
CA ILE A 3 24.69 -4.77 2.03
C ILE A 3 25.46 -5.45 0.89
N SER A 4 25.15 -6.70 0.58
CA SER A 4 25.75 -7.46 -0.53
C SER A 4 25.17 -7.04 -1.89
N VAL A 5 25.82 -7.48 -2.97
CA VAL A 5 25.26 -7.29 -4.34
C VAL A 5 23.90 -7.97 -4.50
N ALA A 6 23.70 -9.12 -3.84
CA ALA A 6 22.42 -9.83 -3.86
C ALA A 6 21.32 -9.05 -3.14
N ASP A 7 21.62 -8.51 -1.96
CA ASP A 7 20.68 -7.63 -1.23
C ASP A 7 20.34 -6.36 -2.04
N SER A 8 21.36 -5.73 -2.67
CA SER A 8 21.15 -4.55 -3.50
C SER A 8 20.17 -4.80 -4.66
N LYS A 9 20.24 -5.97 -5.29
CA LYS A 9 19.28 -6.34 -6.34
C LYS A 9 17.88 -6.60 -5.79
N LEU A 10 17.76 -7.22 -4.60
CA LEU A 10 16.46 -7.41 -3.94
C LEU A 10 15.84 -6.08 -3.54
N ILE A 11 16.63 -5.12 -3.01
CA ILE A 11 16.18 -3.75 -2.74
C ILE A 11 15.62 -3.11 -4.01
N GLN A 12 16.33 -3.23 -5.13
CA GLN A 12 15.87 -2.66 -6.41
C GLN A 12 14.52 -3.25 -6.86
N LEU A 13 14.36 -4.57 -6.75
CA LEU A 13 13.15 -5.27 -7.16
C LEU A 13 11.98 -4.90 -6.24
N LEU A 14 12.18 -4.91 -4.93
CA LEU A 14 11.16 -4.56 -3.94
C LEU A 14 10.71 -3.09 -4.07
N ARG A 15 11.66 -2.18 -4.32
CA ARG A 15 11.33 -0.77 -4.59
C ARG A 15 10.47 -0.59 -5.84
N ARG A 16 10.70 -1.40 -6.88
CA ARG A 16 9.83 -1.37 -8.08
C ARG A 16 8.38 -1.78 -7.75
N GLU A 17 8.20 -2.77 -6.89
CA GLU A 17 6.86 -3.19 -6.45
C GLU A 17 6.19 -2.12 -5.57
N LEU A 18 6.94 -1.49 -4.66
CA LEU A 18 6.45 -0.35 -3.87
C LEU A 18 6.08 0.84 -4.77
N GLN A 19 6.87 1.13 -5.80
CA GLN A 19 6.54 2.14 -6.81
C GLN A 19 5.19 1.85 -7.48
N GLN A 20 4.94 0.60 -7.85
CA GLN A 20 3.64 0.19 -8.42
C GLN A 20 2.50 0.39 -7.40
N ALA A 21 2.70 0.06 -6.13
CA ALA A 21 1.72 0.32 -5.07
C ALA A 21 1.43 1.82 -4.92
N ARG A 22 2.46 2.67 -4.96
CA ARG A 22 2.34 4.12 -4.91
C ARG A 22 1.54 4.68 -6.09
N ASP A 23 1.82 4.21 -7.30
CA ASP A 23 1.13 4.65 -8.50
C ASP A 23 -0.37 4.28 -8.42
N ILE A 24 -0.69 3.06 -7.97
CA ILE A 24 -2.06 2.60 -7.73
C ILE A 24 -2.74 3.46 -6.65
N LEU A 25 -2.11 3.69 -5.50
CA LEU A 25 -2.65 4.53 -4.42
C LEU A 25 -2.92 5.95 -4.88
N SER A 26 -2.04 6.52 -5.70
CA SER A 26 -2.24 7.86 -6.28
C SER A 26 -3.47 7.93 -7.18
N GLU A 27 -3.71 6.92 -8.02
CA GLU A 27 -4.92 6.86 -8.85
C GLU A 27 -6.17 6.57 -8.02
N LEU A 28 -6.10 5.68 -7.00
CA LEU A 28 -7.20 5.43 -6.08
C LEU A 28 -7.61 6.69 -5.31
N GLY A 29 -6.64 7.48 -4.83
CA GLY A 29 -6.88 8.75 -4.16
C GLY A 29 -7.69 9.71 -5.04
N ARG A 30 -7.29 9.89 -6.31
CA ARG A 30 -8.04 10.72 -7.28
C ARG A 30 -9.45 10.21 -7.51
N VAL A 31 -9.63 8.89 -7.64
CA VAL A 31 -10.95 8.30 -7.79
C VAL A 31 -11.81 8.55 -6.57
N ILE A 32 -11.25 8.43 -5.35
CA ILE A 32 -11.97 8.70 -4.10
C ILE A 32 -12.38 10.17 -4.01
N ASP A 33 -11.50 11.10 -4.37
CA ASP A 33 -11.78 12.55 -4.35
C ASP A 33 -12.95 12.92 -5.26
N ASP A 34 -13.10 12.25 -6.39
CA ASP A 34 -14.11 12.53 -7.42
C ASP A 34 -15.33 11.61 -7.35
N LEU A 35 -15.48 10.72 -6.33
CA LEU A 35 -16.49 9.65 -6.28
C LEU A 35 -17.92 10.12 -6.49
N ASN A 36 -18.28 11.27 -5.94
CA ASN A 36 -19.65 11.81 -5.98
C ASN A 36 -19.90 12.73 -7.18
N ASP A 37 -18.89 13.08 -7.95
CA ASP A 37 -19.03 14.00 -9.07
C ASP A 37 -19.32 13.23 -10.38
N ALA A 38 -20.57 13.31 -10.82
CA ALA A 38 -21.02 12.64 -12.04
C ALA A 38 -20.22 13.01 -13.30
N ARG A 39 -19.56 14.19 -13.31
CA ARG A 39 -18.72 14.65 -14.45
C ARG A 39 -17.51 13.75 -14.64
N TYR A 40 -16.97 13.18 -13.57
CA TYR A 40 -15.77 12.33 -13.59
C TYR A 40 -16.07 10.84 -13.64
N LYS A 41 -17.35 10.44 -13.72
CA LYS A 41 -17.75 9.01 -13.68
C LYS A 41 -17.01 8.16 -14.71
N GLU A 42 -17.00 8.58 -15.97
CA GLU A 42 -16.34 7.83 -17.04
C GLU A 42 -14.81 7.85 -16.91
N GLU A 43 -14.24 8.96 -16.47
CA GLU A 43 -12.81 9.10 -16.25
C GLU A 43 -12.36 8.21 -15.10
N ASN A 44 -13.09 8.20 -13.98
CA ASN A 44 -12.80 7.34 -12.85
C ASN A 44 -12.88 5.85 -13.19
N LEU A 45 -13.86 5.43 -14.00
CA LEU A 45 -13.91 4.04 -14.48
C LEU A 45 -12.69 3.69 -15.34
N LYS A 46 -12.24 4.59 -16.22
CA LYS A 46 -11.01 4.40 -17.02
C LYS A 46 -9.75 4.30 -16.12
N ARG A 47 -9.65 5.12 -15.08
CA ARG A 47 -8.55 5.04 -14.11
C ARG A 47 -8.53 3.69 -13.39
N LEU A 48 -9.70 3.21 -12.95
CA LEU A 48 -9.83 1.91 -12.29
C LEU A 48 -9.53 0.75 -13.27
N ASP A 49 -9.92 0.85 -14.52
CA ASP A 49 -9.56 -0.14 -15.55
C ASP A 49 -8.05 -0.13 -15.82
N HIS A 50 -7.42 1.03 -15.87
CA HIS A 50 -5.96 1.13 -15.98
C HIS A 50 -5.24 0.45 -14.80
N ILE A 51 -5.72 0.63 -13.56
CA ILE A 51 -5.17 -0.09 -12.40
C ILE A 51 -5.29 -1.61 -12.59
N ARG A 52 -6.40 -2.10 -13.14
CA ARG A 52 -6.56 -3.54 -13.45
C ARG A 52 -5.56 -4.04 -14.49
N GLU A 53 -5.24 -3.23 -15.49
CA GLU A 53 -4.23 -3.57 -16.50
C GLU A 53 -2.82 -3.64 -15.89
N LEU A 54 -2.49 -2.75 -14.94
CA LEU A 54 -1.23 -2.79 -14.19
C LEU A 54 -1.04 -4.10 -13.42
N LYS A 55 -2.11 -4.82 -13.07
CA LYS A 55 -2.03 -6.11 -12.36
C LYS A 55 -1.13 -7.12 -13.08
N LYS A 56 -1.08 -7.08 -14.41
CA LYS A 56 -0.18 -7.97 -15.17
C LYS A 56 1.28 -7.63 -14.91
N ALA A 57 1.64 -6.34 -14.98
CA ALA A 57 3.00 -5.87 -14.70
C ALA A 57 3.41 -6.15 -13.23
N VAL A 58 2.47 -6.01 -12.29
CA VAL A 58 2.65 -6.40 -10.88
C VAL A 58 3.00 -7.87 -10.77
N SER A 59 2.22 -8.77 -11.40
CA SER A 59 2.46 -10.22 -11.36
C SER A 59 3.81 -10.62 -11.96
N GLU A 60 4.23 -9.97 -13.04
CA GLU A 60 5.55 -10.18 -13.65
C GLU A 60 6.68 -9.73 -12.69
N SER A 61 6.52 -8.57 -12.03
CA SER A 61 7.45 -8.04 -11.04
C SER A 61 7.63 -8.99 -9.85
N GLN A 62 6.51 -9.48 -9.30
CA GLN A 62 6.49 -10.44 -8.21
C GLN A 62 7.19 -11.75 -8.58
N THR A 63 6.93 -12.26 -9.79
CA THR A 63 7.60 -13.46 -10.30
C THR A 63 9.10 -13.26 -10.43
N GLU A 64 9.54 -12.09 -10.89
CA GLU A 64 10.97 -11.75 -10.99
C GLU A 64 11.62 -11.69 -9.60
N TYR A 65 10.95 -11.05 -8.63
CA TYR A 65 11.44 -10.97 -7.24
C TYR A 65 11.64 -12.37 -6.64
N LEU A 66 10.60 -13.20 -6.64
CA LEU A 66 10.64 -14.56 -6.07
C LEU A 66 11.64 -15.46 -6.80
N SER A 67 11.73 -15.36 -8.13
CA SER A 67 12.69 -16.12 -8.93
C SER A 67 14.13 -15.73 -8.58
N TYR A 68 14.42 -14.43 -8.44
CA TYR A 68 15.74 -13.97 -8.05
C TYR A 68 16.08 -14.42 -6.63
N LEU A 69 15.15 -14.20 -5.68
CA LEU A 69 15.31 -14.64 -4.30
C LEU A 69 15.60 -16.15 -4.18
N SER A 70 14.91 -16.97 -4.97
CA SER A 70 15.16 -18.42 -5.02
C SER A 70 16.59 -18.76 -5.48
N LYS A 71 17.11 -18.01 -6.46
CA LYS A 71 18.48 -18.23 -7.00
C LYS A 71 19.57 -17.87 -6.00
N VAL A 72 19.42 -16.74 -5.29
CA VAL A 72 20.46 -16.20 -4.39
C VAL A 72 20.25 -16.58 -2.93
N GLY A 73 19.15 -17.23 -2.58
CA GLY A 73 18.71 -17.43 -1.19
C GLY A 73 19.73 -18.12 -0.28
N ARG A 74 20.64 -18.94 -0.83
CA ARG A 74 21.71 -19.59 -0.04
C ARG A 74 22.84 -18.65 0.36
N SER A 75 22.99 -17.54 -0.34
CA SER A 75 24.05 -16.52 -0.07
C SER A 75 23.55 -15.35 0.75
N LEU A 76 22.26 -15.27 1.04
CA LEU A 76 21.66 -14.20 1.83
C LEU A 76 21.73 -14.50 3.32
N VAL A 77 22.24 -13.56 4.10
CA VAL A 77 22.26 -13.64 5.56
C VAL A 77 20.82 -13.53 6.11
N HIS A 78 20.05 -12.58 5.59
CA HIS A 78 18.68 -12.29 6.03
C HIS A 78 17.63 -12.84 5.04
N ARG A 79 17.81 -14.07 4.57
CA ARG A 79 16.92 -14.67 3.56
C ARG A 79 15.45 -14.61 3.97
N GLU A 80 15.13 -14.93 5.23
CA GLU A 80 13.75 -14.96 5.71
C GLU A 80 13.11 -13.58 5.68
N GLU A 81 13.86 -12.54 6.02
CA GLU A 81 13.36 -11.18 6.00
C GLU A 81 13.04 -10.73 4.57
N TRP A 82 13.90 -11.05 3.60
CA TRP A 82 13.61 -10.78 2.19
C TRP A 82 12.37 -11.54 1.68
N VAL A 83 12.18 -12.81 2.07
CA VAL A 83 10.96 -13.56 1.73
C VAL A 83 9.72 -12.86 2.29
N ARG A 84 9.75 -12.51 3.58
CA ARG A 84 8.62 -11.86 4.26
C ARG A 84 8.29 -10.50 3.64
N MET A 85 9.30 -9.67 3.35
CA MET A 85 9.11 -8.37 2.73
C MET A 85 8.42 -8.48 1.36
N GLY A 86 8.89 -9.38 0.50
CA GLY A 86 8.26 -9.60 -0.80
C GLY A 86 6.80 -10.04 -0.68
N LEU A 87 6.50 -11.02 0.20
CA LEU A 87 5.13 -11.50 0.43
C LEU A 87 4.20 -10.39 0.97
N ARG A 88 4.70 -9.51 1.84
CA ARG A 88 3.92 -8.38 2.36
C ARG A 88 3.60 -7.35 1.29
N VAL A 89 4.56 -7.01 0.44
CA VAL A 89 4.28 -6.06 -0.66
C VAL A 89 3.26 -6.67 -1.65
N MET A 90 3.36 -7.97 -1.92
CA MET A 90 2.36 -8.69 -2.73
C MET A 90 0.95 -8.60 -2.11
N ASP A 91 0.84 -8.79 -0.80
CA ASP A 91 -0.44 -8.71 -0.07
C ASP A 91 -1.04 -7.28 -0.12
N VAL A 92 -0.21 -6.24 0.03
CA VAL A 92 -0.65 -4.85 -0.16
C VAL A 92 -1.21 -4.63 -1.57
N LEU A 93 -0.49 -5.05 -2.60
CA LEU A 93 -0.91 -4.90 -4.00
C LEU A 93 -2.23 -5.64 -4.30
N ASP A 94 -2.44 -6.82 -3.70
CA ASP A 94 -3.70 -7.55 -3.82
C ASP A 94 -4.86 -6.82 -3.11
N LYS A 95 -4.64 -6.24 -1.94
CA LYS A 95 -5.64 -5.41 -1.25
C LYS A 95 -6.00 -4.17 -2.07
N LEU A 96 -5.03 -3.46 -2.66
CA LEU A 96 -5.28 -2.31 -3.53
C LEU A 96 -6.10 -2.70 -4.78
N SER A 97 -5.83 -3.87 -5.35
CA SER A 97 -6.67 -4.44 -6.42
C SER A 97 -8.10 -4.69 -5.93
N GLY A 98 -8.29 -5.19 -4.71
CA GLY A 98 -9.59 -5.38 -4.09
C GLY A 98 -10.37 -4.08 -3.90
N ILE A 99 -9.71 -3.00 -3.51
CA ILE A 99 -10.30 -1.65 -3.41
C ILE A 99 -10.80 -1.19 -4.78
N THR A 100 -9.99 -1.38 -5.84
CA THR A 100 -10.33 -1.02 -7.21
C THR A 100 -11.68 -1.60 -7.65
N TYR A 101 -11.94 -2.88 -7.38
CA TYR A 101 -13.22 -3.52 -7.70
C TYR A 101 -14.40 -2.93 -6.93
N ARG A 102 -14.21 -2.58 -5.66
CA ARG A 102 -15.26 -1.99 -4.81
C ARG A 102 -15.64 -0.59 -5.25
N LEU A 103 -14.65 0.23 -5.55
CA LEU A 103 -14.87 1.59 -6.06
C LEU A 103 -15.55 1.56 -7.44
N SER A 104 -15.15 0.65 -8.34
CA SER A 104 -15.84 0.47 -9.63
C SER A 104 -17.33 0.18 -9.43
N PHE A 105 -17.65 -0.74 -8.52
CA PHE A 105 -19.03 -1.12 -8.25
C PHE A 105 -19.85 0.05 -7.68
N LEU A 106 -19.28 0.84 -6.75
CA LEU A 106 -19.94 2.05 -6.21
C LEU A 106 -20.27 3.04 -7.34
N ILE A 107 -19.30 3.29 -8.24
CA ILE A 107 -19.44 4.23 -9.36
C ILE A 107 -20.45 3.72 -10.40
N GLU A 108 -20.39 2.45 -10.79
CA GLU A 108 -21.33 1.84 -11.74
C GLU A 108 -22.76 1.92 -11.26
N LYS A 109 -23.01 1.64 -9.97
CA LYS A 109 -24.31 1.72 -9.33
C LYS A 109 -24.76 3.15 -9.01
N SER A 110 -23.88 4.13 -9.19
CA SER A 110 -24.11 5.52 -8.80
C SER A 110 -24.56 5.66 -7.34
N TRP A 111 -23.96 4.86 -6.45
CA TRP A 111 -24.21 4.94 -5.02
C TRP A 111 -23.42 6.10 -4.43
N LEU A 112 -24.14 7.02 -3.81
CA LEU A 112 -23.53 8.21 -3.20
C LEU A 112 -22.78 7.85 -1.92
N VAL A 113 -21.61 8.42 -1.77
CA VAL A 113 -20.77 8.31 -0.58
C VAL A 113 -20.97 9.57 0.27
N PRO A 114 -21.25 9.46 1.58
CA PRO A 114 -21.33 10.66 2.42
C PRO A 114 -20.04 11.50 2.34
N PRO A 115 -20.12 12.82 2.16
CA PRO A 115 -18.91 13.66 2.02
C PRO A 115 -17.90 13.52 3.17
N PRO A 116 -18.29 13.37 4.46
CA PRO A 116 -17.32 13.10 5.52
C PRO A 116 -16.58 11.78 5.34
N VAL A 117 -17.29 10.71 4.92
CA VAL A 117 -16.68 9.40 4.65
C VAL A 117 -15.71 9.48 3.48
N GLN A 118 -16.09 10.17 2.39
CA GLN A 118 -15.23 10.38 1.23
C GLN A 118 -13.93 11.08 1.62
N SER A 119 -14.01 12.18 2.39
CA SER A 119 -12.84 12.93 2.85
C SER A 119 -11.90 12.09 3.74
N LEU A 120 -12.47 11.28 4.64
CA LEU A 120 -11.69 10.40 5.50
C LEU A 120 -11.01 9.26 4.72
N LEU A 121 -11.71 8.65 3.75
CA LEU A 121 -11.11 7.62 2.87
C LEU A 121 -9.97 8.20 2.01
N SER A 122 -10.14 9.43 1.50
CA SER A 122 -9.07 10.13 0.78
C SER A 122 -7.85 10.36 1.69
N SER A 123 -8.08 10.80 2.92
CA SER A 123 -7.03 10.98 3.92
C SER A 123 -6.29 9.67 4.22
N MET A 124 -7.03 8.56 4.47
CA MET A 124 -6.42 7.24 4.67
C MET A 124 -5.54 6.83 3.50
N CYS A 125 -6.06 6.98 2.27
CA CYS A 125 -5.31 6.65 1.05
C CYS A 125 -4.01 7.47 0.95
N GLY A 126 -4.06 8.76 1.32
CA GLY A 126 -2.90 9.64 1.38
C GLY A 126 -1.85 9.19 2.41
N GLU A 127 -2.28 8.81 3.63
CA GLU A 127 -1.37 8.32 4.67
C GLU A 127 -0.71 6.99 4.27
N VAL A 128 -1.47 6.03 3.73
CA VAL A 128 -0.93 4.75 3.22
C VAL A 128 0.08 5.00 2.09
N ASN A 129 -0.21 5.95 1.19
CA ASN A 129 0.72 6.36 0.15
C ASN A 129 2.01 6.97 0.73
N GLY A 130 1.91 7.75 1.78
CA GLY A 130 3.05 8.27 2.55
C GLY A 130 3.91 7.16 3.16
N MET A 131 3.29 6.09 3.67
CA MET A 131 4.02 4.92 4.18
C MET A 131 4.82 4.22 3.08
N VAL A 132 4.22 4.03 1.90
CA VAL A 132 4.91 3.43 0.75
C VAL A 132 6.13 4.28 0.35
N GLN A 133 5.98 5.60 0.27
CA GLN A 133 7.08 6.53 -0.04
C GLN A 133 8.21 6.47 1.01
N GLY A 134 7.85 6.44 2.29
CA GLY A 134 8.82 6.29 3.37
C GLY A 134 9.58 4.96 3.28
N LEU A 135 8.91 3.85 3.00
CA LEU A 135 9.55 2.55 2.82
C LEU A 135 10.48 2.50 1.59
N GLU A 136 10.11 3.14 0.47
CA GLU A 136 11.01 3.31 -0.68
C GLU A 136 12.30 4.05 -0.30
N SER A 137 12.18 5.12 0.50
CA SER A 137 13.31 5.92 1.01
C SER A 137 14.20 5.09 1.95
N ILE A 138 13.59 4.41 2.92
CA ILE A 138 14.29 3.54 3.89
C ILE A 138 15.08 2.45 3.16
N LEU A 139 14.48 1.76 2.20
CA LEU A 139 15.16 0.72 1.42
C LEU A 139 16.36 1.27 0.64
N LEU A 140 16.27 2.50 0.13
CA LEU A 140 17.40 3.15 -0.53
C LEU A 140 18.54 3.45 0.44
N LYS A 141 18.20 3.95 1.64
CA LYS A 141 19.15 4.29 2.70
C LYS A 141 19.86 3.09 3.31
N LEU A 142 19.28 1.88 3.22
CA LEU A 142 19.97 0.65 3.64
C LEU A 142 21.35 0.50 2.98
N GLN A 143 21.54 1.01 1.76
CA GLN A 143 22.80 0.86 1.01
C GLN A 143 23.88 1.90 1.35
N GLY A 144 23.49 3.07 1.86
CA GLY A 144 24.43 4.16 2.02
C GLY A 144 24.40 4.88 3.36
N SER A 145 23.27 4.88 4.05
CA SER A 145 23.05 5.62 5.29
C SER A 145 22.17 4.82 6.27
N PRO A 146 22.62 3.64 6.77
CA PRO A 146 21.78 2.77 7.61
C PRO A 146 21.25 3.45 8.87
N SER A 147 22.02 4.35 9.48
CA SER A 147 21.58 5.10 10.66
C SER A 147 20.42 6.04 10.35
N GLU A 148 20.39 6.67 9.17
CA GLU A 148 19.24 7.48 8.73
C GLU A 148 18.02 6.61 8.41
N ALA A 149 18.24 5.42 7.83
CA ALA A 149 17.15 4.46 7.61
C ALA A 149 16.47 4.07 8.94
N LEU A 150 17.28 3.83 9.99
CA LEU A 150 16.78 3.48 11.32
C LEU A 150 15.91 4.60 11.94
N GLU A 151 16.31 5.85 11.78
CA GLU A 151 15.52 6.99 12.27
C GLU A 151 14.21 7.16 11.49
N GLU A 152 14.22 6.91 10.19
CA GLU A 152 13.04 7.06 9.33
C GLU A 152 11.97 6.00 9.59
N LEU A 153 12.31 4.81 10.14
CA LEU A 153 11.33 3.80 10.54
C LEU A 153 10.28 4.34 11.53
N LYS A 154 10.66 5.29 12.38
CA LYS A 154 9.72 5.93 13.34
C LYS A 154 8.60 6.70 12.62
N THR A 155 8.87 7.23 11.44
CA THR A 155 7.89 7.95 10.64
C THR A 155 6.77 7.03 10.15
N ILE A 156 7.11 5.78 9.79
CA ILE A 156 6.12 4.79 9.34
C ILE A 156 5.15 4.44 10.48
N SER A 157 5.67 4.25 11.69
CA SER A 157 4.81 4.02 12.87
C SER A 157 3.85 5.19 13.15
N ALA A 158 4.31 6.42 12.97
CA ALA A 158 3.44 7.60 13.15
C ALA A 158 2.35 7.69 12.07
N LEU A 159 2.64 7.25 10.83
CA LEU A 159 1.67 7.20 9.74
C LEU A 159 0.62 6.10 9.98
N GLU A 160 1.04 4.91 10.40
CA GLU A 160 0.14 3.80 10.77
C GLU A 160 -0.83 4.21 11.87
N ASN A 161 -0.35 4.79 12.97
CA ASN A 161 -1.22 5.29 14.05
C ASN A 161 -2.27 6.31 13.54
N ARG A 162 -1.92 7.15 12.55
CA ARG A 162 -2.88 8.08 11.93
C ARG A 162 -3.92 7.34 11.10
N VAL A 163 -3.51 6.34 10.32
CA VAL A 163 -4.45 5.50 9.56
C VAL A 163 -5.46 4.84 10.49
N ASP A 164 -5.02 4.31 11.62
CA ASP A 164 -5.84 3.72 12.67
C ASP A 164 -6.88 4.69 13.24
N GLU A 165 -6.49 5.92 13.53
CA GLU A 165 -7.38 6.96 14.03
C GLU A 165 -8.43 7.34 12.99
N ILE A 166 -8.01 7.49 11.72
CA ILE A 166 -8.92 7.81 10.62
C ILE A 166 -9.87 6.63 10.37
N TYR A 167 -9.38 5.39 10.39
CA TYR A 167 -10.21 4.20 10.22
C TYR A 167 -11.35 4.12 11.23
N ARG A 168 -11.06 4.36 12.52
CA ARG A 168 -12.09 4.44 13.56
C ARG A 168 -13.13 5.52 13.26
N SER A 169 -12.68 6.68 12.78
CA SER A 169 -13.57 7.78 12.39
C SER A 169 -14.43 7.42 11.18
N VAL A 170 -13.85 6.78 10.15
CA VAL A 170 -14.58 6.28 8.97
C VAL A 170 -15.68 5.32 9.38
N MET A 171 -15.38 4.36 10.26
CA MET A 171 -16.35 3.39 10.74
C MET A 171 -17.56 4.08 11.40
N PHE A 172 -17.33 5.03 12.31
CA PHE A 172 -18.40 5.74 13.00
C PHE A 172 -19.22 6.61 12.05
N GLU A 173 -18.58 7.29 11.10
CA GLU A 173 -19.28 8.08 10.08
C GLU A 173 -20.17 7.20 9.18
N ILE A 174 -19.68 6.04 8.74
CA ILE A 174 -20.45 5.10 7.93
C ILE A 174 -21.66 4.56 8.72
N LEU A 175 -21.46 4.16 9.97
CA LEU A 175 -22.53 3.60 10.82
C LEU A 175 -23.58 4.63 11.19
N SER A 176 -23.22 5.91 11.23
CA SER A 176 -24.12 7.03 11.55
C SER A 176 -24.84 7.59 10.32
N ALA A 177 -24.35 7.26 9.12
CA ALA A 177 -24.86 7.80 7.87
C ALA A 177 -26.21 7.15 7.47
N ASN A 178 -27.10 7.95 6.86
CA ASN A 178 -28.34 7.45 6.26
C ASN A 178 -28.06 6.95 4.83
N ILE A 179 -27.41 5.79 4.72
CA ILE A 179 -27.08 5.12 3.45
C ILE A 179 -27.60 3.69 3.43
N SER A 180 -27.66 3.07 2.24
CA SER A 180 -28.05 1.67 2.14
C SER A 180 -27.03 0.74 2.82
N GLY A 181 -27.50 -0.38 3.39
CA GLY A 181 -26.61 -1.38 3.97
C GLY A 181 -25.56 -1.90 2.98
N ASN A 182 -25.91 -2.00 1.69
CA ASN A 182 -24.97 -2.41 0.65
C ASN A 182 -23.85 -1.39 0.43
N THR A 183 -24.19 -0.09 0.43
CA THR A 183 -23.20 1.00 0.35
C THR A 183 -22.29 0.98 1.58
N ALA A 184 -22.88 0.86 2.77
CA ALA A 184 -22.13 0.79 4.02
C ALA A 184 -21.12 -0.37 4.03
N LEU A 185 -21.54 -1.57 3.63
CA LEU A 185 -20.66 -2.74 3.56
C LEU A 185 -19.47 -2.54 2.61
N LEU A 186 -19.70 -1.93 1.43
CA LEU A 186 -18.60 -1.67 0.49
C LEU A 186 -17.63 -0.63 1.03
N LEU A 187 -18.14 0.47 1.62
CA LEU A 187 -17.30 1.52 2.19
C LEU A 187 -16.47 1.02 3.38
N LEU A 188 -17.09 0.23 4.28
CA LEU A 188 -16.37 -0.43 5.38
C LEU A 188 -15.27 -1.35 4.85
N SER A 189 -15.58 -2.13 3.80
CA SER A 189 -14.58 -3.02 3.20
C SER A 189 -13.43 -2.27 2.51
N VAL A 190 -13.67 -1.10 1.92
CA VAL A 190 -12.60 -0.24 1.39
C VAL A 190 -11.73 0.30 2.52
N ALA A 191 -12.34 0.81 3.60
CA ALA A 191 -11.62 1.32 4.75
C ALA A 191 -10.78 0.23 5.43
N GLU A 192 -11.35 -0.96 5.65
CA GLU A 192 -10.66 -2.12 6.22
C GLU A 192 -9.47 -2.57 5.37
N MET A 193 -9.59 -2.54 4.03
CA MET A 193 -8.48 -2.89 3.15
C MET A 193 -7.36 -1.86 3.17
N LEU A 194 -7.65 -0.56 3.33
CA LEU A 194 -6.65 0.49 3.50
C LEU A 194 -5.91 0.34 4.85
N GLU A 195 -6.65 0.12 5.93
CA GLU A 195 -6.08 -0.12 7.27
C GLU A 195 -5.19 -1.38 7.27
N ASN A 196 -5.69 -2.50 6.80
CA ASN A 196 -4.90 -3.74 6.66
C ASN A 196 -3.69 -3.59 5.74
N SER A 197 -3.71 -2.66 4.77
CA SER A 197 -2.53 -2.33 3.96
C SER A 197 -1.50 -1.56 4.78
N SER A 198 -1.96 -0.62 5.62
CA SER A 198 -1.13 0.11 6.57
C SER A 198 -0.42 -0.83 7.54
N ASP A 199 -1.15 -1.74 8.18
CA ASP A 199 -0.60 -2.76 9.08
C ASP A 199 0.48 -3.60 8.41
N THR A 200 0.20 -4.07 7.19
CA THR A 200 1.16 -4.89 6.42
C THR A 200 2.42 -4.09 6.08
N LEU A 201 2.29 -2.80 5.73
CA LEU A 201 3.43 -1.91 5.49
C LEU A 201 4.23 -1.63 6.77
N TYR A 202 3.53 -1.47 7.91
CA TYR A 202 4.20 -1.33 9.20
C TYR A 202 4.95 -2.61 9.60
N GLU A 203 4.36 -3.78 9.43
CA GLU A 203 5.05 -5.05 9.67
C GLU A 203 6.31 -5.23 8.80
N LEU A 204 6.34 -4.66 7.59
CA LEU A 204 7.52 -4.67 6.73
C LEU A 204 8.69 -3.91 7.38
N THR A 205 8.43 -2.87 8.17
CA THR A 205 9.48 -2.15 8.92
C THR A 205 10.22 -3.04 9.91
N ASN A 206 9.54 -4.01 10.53
CA ASN A 206 10.16 -4.95 11.45
C ASN A 206 11.21 -5.83 10.76
N ASN A 207 10.94 -6.24 9.51
CA ASN A 207 11.92 -7.00 8.72
C ASN A 207 13.13 -6.14 8.34
N ILE A 208 12.90 -4.89 7.95
CA ILE A 208 13.98 -3.93 7.66
C ILE A 208 14.80 -3.67 8.92
N TYR A 209 14.15 -3.51 10.08
CA TYR A 209 14.82 -3.28 11.36
C TYR A 209 15.78 -4.42 11.72
N ILE A 210 15.38 -5.69 11.50
CA ILE A 210 16.26 -6.85 11.75
C ILE A 210 17.51 -6.77 10.86
N ILE A 211 17.35 -6.42 9.58
CA ILE A 211 18.50 -6.23 8.68
C ILE A 211 19.40 -5.09 9.16
N LEU A 212 18.81 -3.97 9.60
CA LEU A 212 19.55 -2.80 10.08
C LEU A 212 20.38 -3.09 11.32
N LEU A 213 19.90 -3.91 12.26
CA LEU A 213 20.64 -4.29 13.46
C LEU A 213 21.97 -4.99 13.16
N ASP A 214 22.09 -5.66 12.03
CA ASP A 214 23.33 -6.32 11.61
C ASP A 214 24.29 -5.39 10.84
N ILE A 215 23.81 -4.21 10.39
CA ILE A 215 24.54 -3.30 9.53
C ILE A 215 25.08 -2.09 10.31
N VAL A 216 24.31 -1.62 11.31
CA VAL A 216 24.64 -0.49 12.17
C VAL A 216 25.52 -0.96 13.33
#